data_fe42465269e2ddb5934b6fc0118e39e7
#
_entry.id   fe42465269e2ddb5934b6fc0118e39e7
#
_cell.length_a   1.000
_cell.length_b   1.000
_cell.length_c   1.000
_cell.angle_alpha   90.00
_cell.angle_beta   90.00
_cell.angle_gamma   90.00
#
_symmetry.space_group_name_H-M   'P 1'
#
loop_
_entity.id
_entity.type
_entity.pdbx_description
1 polymer ?
#
loop_
_entity_poly.entity_id
_entity_poly.type
_entity_poly.pdbx_seq_one_letter_code
_entity_poly.pdbx_strand_id
1 'polypeptide(L)'
;MKTPTRLLISLSALALVLASCEEAQLESNDAELPQVVAAPETPASTKYASQNRPDVRGRIGAVSAGHPLAAQAGLRVLQSGGNATDAVIAMAGVLAVVRPHMNGIGGDAFGIFYDGETGEVAALNASGRAGALATPEFFAAAGLDQIPGAGPLSVSVPGAVAGWVDAHERYGSMDFADLLETGIDYARNGFAVSTRLAQDFEEQGANLNQAGLDLYLPNAAAPPVGSLLRNPALADSLQIVATEGKEGFYQGDIAKRLSAFITEQGGYLRPEDFANHTSNWVTPLRGDYLDHEFIVMPPNTQGVTQLALFAMAKSHDLKQQGQNTADYLHTLIELKKLAFADRDRWVADPEMAPVPVPQLLDSDYLRQRALAVDMAVAAVEVAPGFGEVAAAAPNGSRSDAGDTVYITAVDQWGNAVSWIQSNFAGFGSGLLDEATGILLHNRGALFTLETGHPNQVAPGKRPYHTLSPMMALYPNGQFAFTLGTPGGDSQTQTIIQITQNLLMFDMTPQQALEAPRFRSQTGNRLAIENRITEAVLRELRSRGHELNVIEGWTATFGGAQMIHRDPATGVLTAAADPRREAYAIAY
;
A
#
# COMPACT_ATOMS: atom_id res chain seq x y z
N MET A 1 -18.40 -75.05 -9.33
CA MET A 1 -19.57 -75.67 -8.79
C MET A 1 -20.14 -74.85 -7.66
N LYS A 2 -21.44 -74.64 -7.80
CA LYS A 2 -22.43 -74.01 -6.91
C LYS A 2 -22.61 -72.50 -6.97
N THR A 3 -23.64 -72.18 -7.67
CA THR A 3 -24.46 -71.04 -8.00
C THR A 3 -25.26 -70.45 -6.83
N PRO A 4 -25.95 -69.34 -7.05
CA PRO A 4 -26.31 -68.31 -6.08
C PRO A 4 -27.73 -68.45 -5.53
N THR A 5 -28.04 -67.71 -4.50
CA THR A 5 -29.46 -67.61 -4.07
C THR A 5 -29.81 -66.10 -3.93
N ARG A 6 -30.69 -65.68 -4.81
CA ARG A 6 -31.45 -64.42 -4.72
C ARG A 6 -32.50 -64.56 -3.58
N LEU A 7 -32.65 -63.46 -2.83
CA LEU A 7 -33.85 -63.31 -2.01
C LEU A 7 -34.56 -62.01 -2.39
N LEU A 8 -35.69 -62.22 -3.07
CA LEU A 8 -36.74 -61.21 -3.25
C LEU A 8 -37.51 -61.10 -1.93
N ILE A 9 -37.72 -59.89 -1.42
CA ILE A 9 -38.79 -59.62 -0.46
C ILE A 9 -39.62 -58.44 -0.97
N SER A 10 -40.93 -58.77 -1.00
CA SER A 10 -42.01 -58.06 -1.64
C SER A 10 -42.44 -56.77 -0.99
N LEU A 11 -42.92 -55.83 -1.85
CA LEU A 11 -43.82 -54.71 -1.47
C LEU A 11 -45.14 -55.35 -0.91
N SER A 12 -45.53 -54.89 0.27
CA SER A 12 -46.97 -54.84 0.70
C SER A 12 -47.05 -54.35 2.13
N ALA A 13 -47.56 -53.18 2.34
CA ALA A 13 -48.36 -52.67 3.45
C ALA A 13 -48.07 -51.24 3.83
N LEU A 14 -48.64 -50.31 3.05
CA LEU A 14 -48.87 -48.95 3.51
C LEU A 14 -50.33 -48.61 3.22
N ALA A 15 -51.19 -48.90 4.14
CA ALA A 15 -52.53 -48.34 4.19
C ALA A 15 -53.11 -48.45 5.62
N LEU A 16 -53.74 -47.38 6.04
CA LEU A 16 -54.51 -47.16 7.27
C LEU A 16 -53.72 -46.86 8.57
N VAL A 17 -53.45 -45.59 8.82
CA VAL A 17 -53.93 -44.87 10.02
C VAL A 17 -54.22 -43.43 9.65
N LEU A 18 -55.46 -43.16 9.23
CA LEU A 18 -56.09 -41.84 9.23
C LEU A 18 -57.28 -41.95 10.18
N ALA A 19 -57.15 -41.47 11.38
CA ALA A 19 -58.29 -41.06 12.20
C ALA A 19 -57.78 -40.27 13.43
N SER A 20 -58.45 -39.17 13.67
CA SER A 20 -58.46 -38.33 14.88
C SER A 20 -57.23 -37.41 15.14
N CYS A 21 -57.26 -36.22 14.56
CA CYS A 21 -56.85 -35.03 15.28
C CYS A 21 -58.05 -34.09 15.40
N GLU A 22 -58.51 -33.91 16.63
CA GLU A 22 -59.45 -32.87 17.03
C GLU A 22 -58.90 -31.51 16.70
N GLU A 23 -59.73 -30.66 16.10
CA GLU A 23 -59.50 -29.25 15.92
C GLU A 23 -59.35 -28.54 17.27
N ALA A 24 -58.13 -28.25 17.69
CA ALA A 24 -57.87 -27.28 18.71
C ALA A 24 -57.92 -25.89 18.03
N GLN A 25 -58.96 -25.12 18.28
CA GLN A 25 -59.03 -23.72 17.93
C GLN A 25 -57.92 -22.99 18.68
N LEU A 26 -56.88 -22.58 17.96
CA LEU A 26 -55.90 -21.60 18.41
C LEU A 26 -56.56 -20.24 18.29
N GLU A 27 -56.92 -19.63 19.42
CA GLU A 27 -57.23 -18.20 19.50
C GLU A 27 -56.06 -17.42 18.93
N SER A 28 -56.31 -16.67 17.86
CA SER A 28 -55.35 -15.70 17.28
C SER A 28 -55.15 -14.60 18.29
N ASN A 29 -54.05 -14.64 19.02
CA ASN A 29 -53.52 -13.46 19.69
C ASN A 29 -52.89 -12.58 18.60
N ASP A 30 -53.67 -11.65 18.08
CA ASP A 30 -53.18 -10.54 17.24
C ASP A 30 -52.30 -9.63 18.10
N ALA A 31 -51.10 -10.07 18.46
CA ALA A 31 -50.03 -9.17 18.86
C ALA A 31 -49.53 -8.52 17.58
N GLU A 32 -49.89 -7.28 17.34
CA GLU A 32 -49.29 -6.44 16.31
C GLU A 32 -47.75 -6.58 16.40
N LEU A 33 -47.16 -7.21 15.39
CA LEU A 33 -45.72 -7.17 15.21
C LEU A 33 -45.32 -5.71 15.16
N PRO A 34 -44.26 -5.31 15.91
CA PRO A 34 -43.82 -3.92 15.86
C PRO A 34 -43.52 -3.58 14.39
N GLN A 35 -44.17 -2.54 13.90
CA GLN A 35 -43.90 -2.01 12.56
C GLN A 35 -42.40 -1.75 12.49
N VAL A 36 -41.73 -2.47 11.62
CA VAL A 36 -40.35 -2.13 11.23
C VAL A 36 -40.45 -0.75 10.61
N VAL A 37 -40.09 0.25 11.39
CA VAL A 37 -39.92 1.61 10.86
C VAL A 37 -38.85 1.46 9.78
N ALA A 38 -39.26 1.59 8.52
CA ALA A 38 -38.33 1.62 7.41
C ALA A 38 -37.27 2.67 7.75
N ALA A 39 -36.01 2.25 7.81
CA ALA A 39 -34.91 3.19 7.91
C ALA A 39 -35.12 4.26 6.84
N PRO A 40 -34.88 5.55 7.15
CA PRO A 40 -35.03 6.60 6.15
C PRO A 40 -34.24 6.15 4.91
N GLU A 41 -34.91 6.13 3.76
CA GLU A 41 -34.27 5.83 2.48
C GLU A 41 -33.12 6.81 2.33
N THR A 42 -31.90 6.34 2.60
CA THR A 42 -30.69 7.05 2.19
C THR A 42 -30.87 7.23 0.69
N PRO A 43 -30.82 8.47 0.14
CA PRO A 43 -30.90 8.65 -1.29
C PRO A 43 -29.83 7.75 -1.88
N ALA A 44 -30.25 6.69 -2.54
CA ALA A 44 -29.32 5.75 -3.14
C ALA A 44 -28.39 6.56 -4.03
N SER A 45 -27.13 6.66 -3.67
CA SER A 45 -26.09 7.15 -4.55
C SER A 45 -25.89 6.06 -5.62
N THR A 46 -26.94 5.85 -6.40
CA THR A 46 -27.06 4.83 -7.43
C THR A 46 -26.15 5.09 -8.63
N LYS A 47 -25.27 6.09 -8.53
CA LYS A 47 -24.30 6.41 -9.59
C LYS A 47 -23.06 5.53 -9.60
N TYR A 48 -22.84 4.73 -8.57
CA TYR A 48 -21.59 3.96 -8.45
C TYR A 48 -21.91 2.48 -8.52
N ALA A 49 -21.11 1.81 -9.34
CA ALA A 49 -21.19 0.38 -9.57
C ALA A 49 -21.44 -0.40 -8.28
N SER A 50 -22.19 -1.48 -8.39
CA SER A 50 -22.39 -2.43 -7.30
C SER A 50 -21.05 -2.76 -6.65
N GLN A 51 -20.99 -2.66 -5.33
CA GLN A 51 -19.88 -3.12 -4.51
C GLN A 51 -19.59 -4.60 -4.80
N ASN A 52 -18.35 -4.93 -5.16
CA ASN A 52 -17.95 -6.32 -5.47
C ASN A 52 -17.63 -7.15 -4.23
N ARG A 53 -17.23 -6.48 -3.15
CA ARG A 53 -16.90 -7.12 -1.86
C ARG A 53 -17.74 -6.51 -0.75
N PRO A 54 -18.15 -7.30 0.25
CA PRO A 54 -18.84 -6.75 1.42
C PRO A 54 -17.88 -5.90 2.27
N ASP A 55 -18.42 -4.94 3.02
CA ASP A 55 -17.74 -4.39 4.19
C ASP A 55 -17.54 -5.52 5.22
N VAL A 56 -16.32 -5.66 5.72
CA VAL A 56 -15.99 -6.69 6.73
C VAL A 56 -15.98 -6.02 8.11
N ARG A 57 -16.94 -6.37 8.95
CA ARG A 57 -17.12 -5.74 10.26
C ARG A 57 -16.76 -6.67 11.40
N GLY A 58 -16.05 -6.15 12.40
CA GLY A 58 -15.67 -6.83 13.63
C GLY A 58 -15.74 -5.90 14.83
N ARG A 59 -15.75 -6.48 16.00
CA ARG A 59 -15.85 -5.75 17.26
C ARG A 59 -14.56 -5.76 18.06
N ILE A 60 -13.68 -6.72 17.80
CA ILE A 60 -12.51 -7.00 18.64
C ILE A 60 -11.24 -6.59 17.92
N GLY A 61 -11.08 -7.01 16.65
CA GLY A 61 -9.89 -6.70 15.89
C GLY A 61 -10.13 -6.83 14.39
N ALA A 62 -9.22 -6.23 13.61
CA ALA A 62 -9.31 -6.22 12.15
C ALA A 62 -7.92 -6.17 11.52
N VAL A 63 -7.78 -6.80 10.36
CA VAL A 63 -6.58 -6.75 9.52
C VAL A 63 -6.97 -6.52 8.07
N SER A 64 -6.12 -5.83 7.31
CA SER A 64 -6.22 -5.77 5.86
C SER A 64 -4.83 -5.74 5.22
N ALA A 65 -4.61 -6.59 4.22
CA ALA A 65 -3.31 -6.79 3.60
C ALA A 65 -3.41 -7.08 2.11
N GLY A 66 -2.30 -6.95 1.37
CA GLY A 66 -2.22 -7.12 -0.07
C GLY A 66 -2.39 -8.57 -0.58
N HIS A 67 -2.60 -9.56 0.31
CA HIS A 67 -2.80 -10.97 -0.04
C HIS A 67 -3.60 -11.72 1.04
N PRO A 68 -4.49 -12.69 0.66
CA PRO A 68 -5.31 -13.46 1.63
C PRO A 68 -4.49 -14.22 2.68
N LEU A 69 -3.37 -14.83 2.29
CA LEU A 69 -2.50 -15.57 3.20
C LEU A 69 -1.88 -14.67 4.27
N ALA A 70 -1.54 -13.43 3.91
CA ALA A 70 -1.03 -12.45 4.85
C ALA A 70 -2.13 -11.99 5.82
N ALA A 71 -3.31 -11.65 5.32
CA ALA A 71 -4.44 -11.28 6.18
C ALA A 71 -4.80 -12.41 7.17
N GLN A 72 -4.72 -13.67 6.73
CA GLN A 72 -4.93 -14.83 7.60
C GLN A 72 -3.85 -14.94 8.69
N ALA A 73 -2.57 -14.69 8.37
CA ALA A 73 -1.48 -14.70 9.36
C ALA A 73 -1.69 -13.62 10.43
N GLY A 74 -2.00 -12.37 10.01
CA GLY A 74 -2.30 -11.30 10.95
C GLY A 74 -3.51 -11.58 11.84
N LEU A 75 -4.58 -12.16 11.29
CA LEU A 75 -5.75 -12.55 12.08
C LEU A 75 -5.39 -13.61 13.14
N ARG A 76 -4.60 -14.61 12.78
CA ARG A 76 -4.15 -15.65 13.74
C ARG A 76 -3.38 -15.02 14.90
N VAL A 77 -2.48 -14.08 14.61
CA VAL A 77 -1.72 -13.37 15.64
C VAL A 77 -2.66 -12.62 16.58
N LEU A 78 -3.59 -11.82 16.07
CA LEU A 78 -4.57 -11.11 16.91
C LEU A 78 -5.42 -12.07 17.77
N GLN A 79 -5.89 -13.19 17.19
CA GLN A 79 -6.69 -14.19 17.90
C GLN A 79 -5.88 -14.99 18.93
N SER A 80 -4.55 -15.08 18.75
CA SER A 80 -3.65 -15.73 19.72
C SER A 80 -3.19 -14.77 20.84
N GLY A 81 -3.69 -13.54 20.87
CA GLY A 81 -3.39 -12.56 21.91
C GLY A 81 -2.25 -11.59 21.58
N GLY A 82 -1.73 -11.62 20.35
CA GLY A 82 -0.81 -10.61 19.85
C GLY A 82 -1.51 -9.28 19.58
N ASN A 83 -0.74 -8.21 19.51
CA ASN A 83 -1.24 -6.86 19.24
C ASN A 83 -1.18 -6.48 17.74
N ALA A 84 -1.58 -5.25 17.40
CA ALA A 84 -1.61 -4.76 16.03
C ALA A 84 -0.22 -4.74 15.37
N THR A 85 0.85 -4.47 16.13
CA THR A 85 2.24 -4.48 15.64
C THR A 85 2.68 -5.90 15.31
N ASP A 86 2.43 -6.87 16.20
CA ASP A 86 2.72 -8.28 15.98
C ASP A 86 2.02 -8.77 14.71
N ALA A 87 0.72 -8.43 14.54
CA ALA A 87 -0.05 -8.81 13.38
C ALA A 87 0.53 -8.24 12.08
N VAL A 88 0.97 -6.96 12.09
CA VAL A 88 1.59 -6.32 10.92
C VAL A 88 2.91 -6.98 10.55
N ILE A 89 3.76 -7.33 11.52
CA ILE A 89 5.04 -8.00 11.28
C ILE A 89 4.80 -9.38 10.66
N ALA A 90 3.87 -10.16 11.20
CA ALA A 90 3.51 -11.47 10.64
C ALA A 90 2.99 -11.36 9.19
N MET A 91 2.13 -10.36 8.93
CA MET A 91 1.65 -10.08 7.57
C MET A 91 2.78 -9.64 6.64
N ALA A 92 3.72 -8.82 7.12
CA ALA A 92 4.87 -8.34 6.36
C ALA A 92 5.80 -9.49 5.97
N GLY A 93 6.09 -10.39 6.90
CA GLY A 93 6.88 -11.60 6.65
C GLY A 93 6.25 -12.52 5.60
N VAL A 94 4.93 -12.74 5.67
CA VAL A 94 4.22 -13.51 4.65
C VAL A 94 4.23 -12.81 3.30
N LEU A 95 3.98 -11.48 3.24
CA LEU A 95 3.98 -10.73 1.99
C LEU A 95 5.34 -10.69 1.30
N ALA A 96 6.44 -10.71 2.06
CA ALA A 96 7.78 -10.82 1.51
C ALA A 96 7.99 -12.09 0.67
N VAL A 97 7.20 -13.13 0.94
CA VAL A 97 7.24 -14.41 0.25
C VAL A 97 6.19 -14.50 -0.86
N VAL A 98 4.93 -14.15 -0.56
CA VAL A 98 3.81 -14.39 -1.48
C VAL A 98 3.59 -13.25 -2.50
N ARG A 99 4.27 -12.11 -2.31
CA ARG A 99 4.26 -10.96 -3.24
C ARG A 99 5.69 -10.45 -3.50
N PRO A 100 6.62 -11.32 -3.93
CA PRO A 100 8.05 -11.01 -3.99
C PRO A 100 8.40 -9.89 -4.99
N HIS A 101 7.60 -9.71 -6.04
CA HIS A 101 7.78 -8.63 -7.01
C HIS A 101 7.48 -7.24 -6.43
N MET A 102 6.71 -7.14 -5.34
CA MET A 102 6.28 -5.86 -4.76
C MET A 102 7.10 -5.44 -3.55
N ASN A 103 7.58 -6.39 -2.76
CA ASN A 103 8.23 -6.14 -1.47
C ASN A 103 9.10 -7.33 -1.03
N GLY A 104 9.84 -7.15 0.06
CA GLY A 104 10.67 -8.21 0.64
C GLY A 104 11.62 -7.67 1.70
N ILE A 105 12.44 -8.55 2.28
CA ILE A 105 13.50 -8.17 3.22
C ILE A 105 14.66 -7.41 2.55
N GLY A 106 14.71 -7.41 1.22
CA GLY A 106 15.59 -6.56 0.43
C GLY A 106 15.01 -5.19 0.07
N GLY A 107 13.90 -4.78 0.68
CA GLY A 107 13.16 -3.53 0.44
C GLY A 107 13.20 -2.53 1.58
N ASP A 108 12.29 -1.55 1.51
CA ASP A 108 12.10 -0.47 2.51
C ASP A 108 10.75 -0.56 3.19
N ALA A 109 10.61 0.07 4.37
CA ALA A 109 9.35 0.14 5.09
C ALA A 109 9.15 1.49 5.82
N PHE A 110 7.88 1.82 6.09
CA PHE A 110 7.45 2.92 6.97
C PHE A 110 6.23 2.49 7.76
N GLY A 111 6.12 2.96 8.99
CA GLY A 111 4.99 2.67 9.88
C GLY A 111 4.50 3.89 10.64
N ILE A 112 3.18 3.99 10.84
CA ILE A 112 2.53 4.90 11.78
C ILE A 112 1.78 4.04 12.78
N PHE A 113 1.98 4.31 14.06
CA PHE A 113 1.47 3.54 15.19
C PHE A 113 0.62 4.45 16.06
N TYR A 114 -0.56 3.99 16.43
CA TYR A 114 -1.47 4.63 17.38
C TYR A 114 -1.61 3.72 18.60
N ASP A 115 -1.38 4.27 19.76
CA ASP A 115 -1.58 3.62 21.04
C ASP A 115 -3.03 3.86 21.50
N GLY A 116 -3.80 2.79 21.66
CA GLY A 116 -5.21 2.86 21.98
C GLY A 116 -5.51 3.31 23.42
N GLU A 117 -4.55 3.17 24.34
CA GLU A 117 -4.69 3.57 25.74
C GLU A 117 -4.35 5.06 25.94
N THR A 118 -3.25 5.50 25.34
CA THR A 118 -2.74 6.88 25.55
C THR A 118 -3.17 7.87 24.48
N GLY A 119 -3.52 7.40 23.27
CA GLY A 119 -3.76 8.22 22.09
C GLY A 119 -2.47 8.76 21.45
N GLU A 120 -1.30 8.30 21.91
CA GLU A 120 -0.02 8.70 21.33
C GLU A 120 0.14 8.14 19.93
N VAL A 121 0.77 8.95 19.04
CA VAL A 121 1.11 8.53 17.68
C VAL A 121 2.60 8.62 17.46
N ALA A 122 3.20 7.52 17.01
CA ALA A 122 4.60 7.44 16.62
C ALA A 122 4.74 7.06 15.15
N ALA A 123 5.87 7.44 14.53
CA ALA A 123 6.16 7.10 13.15
C ALA A 123 7.59 6.56 13.00
N LEU A 124 7.75 5.51 12.20
CA LEU A 124 9.01 4.83 11.93
C LEU A 124 9.41 4.98 10.46
N ASN A 125 10.60 5.53 10.22
CA ASN A 125 11.24 5.59 8.91
C ASN A 125 12.31 4.50 8.81
N ALA A 126 12.03 3.46 8.07
CA ALA A 126 12.94 2.37 7.77
C ALA A 126 13.29 2.35 6.26
N SER A 127 13.54 3.51 5.67
CA SER A 127 14.13 3.61 4.33
C SER A 127 15.65 3.51 4.40
N GLY A 128 16.23 2.84 3.41
CA GLY A 128 17.66 2.66 3.31
C GLY A 128 18.42 3.90 2.85
N ARG A 129 19.70 3.91 3.15
CA ARG A 129 20.62 4.99 2.76
C ARG A 129 21.47 4.57 1.56
N ALA A 130 21.92 5.53 0.77
CA ALA A 130 22.96 5.33 -0.24
C ALA A 130 24.28 4.93 0.44
N GLY A 131 25.02 4.03 -0.17
CA GLY A 131 26.33 3.60 0.33
C GLY A 131 27.40 4.70 0.26
N ALA A 132 28.49 4.49 0.97
CA ALA A 132 29.58 5.47 1.09
C ALA A 132 30.22 5.84 -0.26
N LEU A 133 30.13 4.99 -1.27
CA LEU A 133 30.65 5.25 -2.62
C LEU A 133 29.66 5.95 -3.56
N ALA A 134 28.43 6.20 -3.13
CA ALA A 134 27.38 6.80 -3.96
C ALA A 134 27.55 8.33 -4.06
N THR A 135 28.59 8.79 -4.76
CA THR A 135 28.83 10.21 -5.03
C THR A 135 28.41 10.57 -6.46
N PRO A 136 28.09 11.84 -6.76
CA PRO A 136 27.82 12.28 -8.13
C PRO A 136 28.96 11.95 -9.08
N GLU A 137 30.22 12.06 -8.61
CA GLU A 137 31.43 11.78 -9.38
C GLU A 137 31.53 10.28 -9.75
N PHE A 138 31.10 9.39 -8.84
CA PHE A 138 31.05 7.94 -9.11
C PHE A 138 30.13 7.64 -10.31
N PHE A 139 28.93 8.20 -10.34
CA PHE A 139 27.99 8.03 -11.45
C PHE A 139 28.46 8.72 -12.73
N ALA A 140 29.06 9.91 -12.63
CA ALA A 140 29.63 10.61 -13.76
C ALA A 140 30.81 9.82 -14.40
N ALA A 141 31.68 9.20 -13.58
CA ALA A 141 32.77 8.36 -14.06
C ALA A 141 32.26 7.09 -14.78
N ALA A 142 31.05 6.63 -14.44
CA ALA A 142 30.36 5.54 -15.15
C ALA A 142 29.65 6.04 -16.44
N GLY A 143 29.77 7.33 -16.80
CA GLY A 143 29.12 7.91 -17.98
C GLY A 143 27.63 8.13 -17.86
N LEU A 144 27.11 8.22 -16.63
CA LEU A 144 25.69 8.35 -16.35
C LEU A 144 25.30 9.82 -16.09
N ASP A 145 24.24 10.27 -16.72
CA ASP A 145 23.56 11.53 -16.46
C ASP A 145 22.34 11.38 -15.53
N GLN A 146 21.93 10.15 -15.27
CA GLN A 146 20.85 9.75 -14.36
C GLN A 146 21.13 8.38 -13.76
N ILE A 147 20.61 8.12 -12.55
CA ILE A 147 20.71 6.80 -11.92
C ILE A 147 19.81 5.81 -12.67
N PRO A 148 20.30 4.61 -13.02
CA PRO A 148 19.53 3.60 -13.72
C PRO A 148 18.26 3.19 -12.94
N GLY A 149 17.18 2.89 -13.66
CA GLY A 149 15.92 2.43 -13.06
C GLY A 149 15.96 1.00 -12.54
N ALA A 150 16.97 0.21 -12.90
CA ALA A 150 17.18 -1.18 -12.47
C ALA A 150 18.68 -1.49 -12.41
N GLY A 151 19.03 -2.67 -11.90
CA GLY A 151 20.41 -3.10 -11.76
C GLY A 151 21.09 -2.56 -10.49
N PRO A 152 22.40 -2.86 -10.32
CA PRO A 152 23.10 -2.69 -9.04
C PRO A 152 23.29 -1.24 -8.60
N LEU A 153 23.27 -0.30 -9.54
CA LEU A 153 23.45 1.13 -9.26
C LEU A 153 22.18 1.81 -8.73
N SER A 154 21.04 1.13 -8.80
CA SER A 154 19.77 1.60 -8.25
C SER A 154 19.51 1.14 -6.81
N VAL A 155 20.36 0.29 -6.25
CA VAL A 155 20.17 -0.31 -4.93
C VAL A 155 20.70 0.61 -3.85
N SER A 156 19.89 0.95 -2.85
CA SER A 156 20.32 1.48 -1.54
C SER A 156 20.29 0.36 -0.50
N VAL A 157 20.78 0.61 0.71
CA VAL A 157 20.76 -0.40 1.78
C VAL A 157 19.32 -0.80 2.08
N PRO A 158 18.96 -2.10 2.09
CA PRO A 158 17.61 -2.52 2.46
C PRO A 158 17.25 -2.13 3.90
N GLY A 159 16.10 -1.50 4.12
CA GLY A 159 15.71 -1.02 5.44
C GLY A 159 14.59 -1.82 6.13
N ALA A 160 13.87 -2.68 5.40
CA ALA A 160 12.66 -3.33 5.90
C ALA A 160 12.86 -4.15 7.18
N VAL A 161 13.96 -4.92 7.27
CA VAL A 161 14.27 -5.75 8.45
C VAL A 161 14.50 -4.90 9.70
N ALA A 162 15.25 -3.79 9.58
CA ALA A 162 15.42 -2.86 10.69
C ALA A 162 14.07 -2.31 11.16
N GLY A 163 13.19 -1.99 10.21
CA GLY A 163 11.83 -1.54 10.52
C GLY A 163 11.00 -2.57 11.28
N TRP A 164 11.05 -3.85 10.90
CA TRP A 164 10.33 -4.91 11.60
C TRP A 164 10.83 -5.07 13.05
N VAL A 165 12.15 -5.12 13.22
CA VAL A 165 12.75 -5.34 14.54
C VAL A 165 12.51 -4.12 15.43
N ASP A 166 12.75 -2.89 14.94
CA ASP A 166 12.55 -1.67 15.75
C ASP A 166 11.07 -1.44 16.13
N ALA A 167 10.13 -1.81 15.24
CA ALA A 167 8.70 -1.78 15.55
C ALA A 167 8.35 -2.81 16.64
N HIS A 168 8.90 -4.03 16.53
CA HIS A 168 8.72 -5.09 17.50
C HIS A 168 9.35 -4.74 18.87
N GLU A 169 10.59 -4.25 18.90
CA GLU A 169 11.28 -3.86 20.13
C GLU A 169 10.50 -2.81 20.91
N ARG A 170 9.77 -1.92 20.23
CA ARG A 170 9.01 -0.85 20.90
C ARG A 170 7.58 -1.24 21.27
N TYR A 171 6.91 -1.99 20.41
CA TYR A 171 5.47 -2.24 20.53
C TYR A 171 5.07 -3.71 20.45
N GLY A 172 5.99 -4.63 20.11
CA GLY A 172 5.69 -6.06 20.04
C GLY A 172 5.35 -6.67 21.40
N SER A 173 4.54 -7.70 21.41
CA SER A 173 4.14 -8.43 22.60
C SER A 173 4.37 -9.94 22.52
N MET A 174 4.48 -10.49 21.32
CA MET A 174 4.78 -11.90 21.07
C MET A 174 6.27 -12.11 20.75
N ASP A 175 6.75 -13.34 20.77
CA ASP A 175 8.09 -13.66 20.32
C ASP A 175 8.24 -13.33 18.82
N PHE A 176 9.32 -12.61 18.49
CA PHE A 176 9.54 -12.16 17.10
C PHE A 176 9.70 -13.32 16.11
N ALA A 177 10.32 -14.44 16.55
CA ALA A 177 10.51 -15.60 15.71
C ALA A 177 9.17 -16.27 15.35
N ASP A 178 8.24 -16.34 16.31
CA ASP A 178 6.90 -16.91 16.09
C ASP A 178 6.11 -16.11 15.05
N LEU A 179 6.30 -14.78 14.98
CA LEU A 179 5.64 -13.92 14.00
C LEU A 179 6.08 -14.22 12.56
N LEU A 180 7.33 -14.66 12.36
CA LEU A 180 7.88 -14.95 11.04
C LEU A 180 7.68 -16.41 10.60
N GLU A 181 7.26 -17.32 11.50
CA GLU A 181 7.13 -18.74 11.22
C GLU A 181 6.28 -19.05 9.97
N THR A 182 5.13 -18.40 9.84
CA THR A 182 4.23 -18.60 8.68
C THR A 182 4.89 -18.17 7.36
N GLY A 183 5.64 -17.07 7.34
CA GLY A 183 6.39 -16.62 6.17
C GLY A 183 7.51 -17.61 5.81
N ILE A 184 8.26 -18.07 6.82
CA ILE A 184 9.32 -19.09 6.67
C ILE A 184 8.75 -20.41 6.11
N ASP A 185 7.59 -20.84 6.61
CA ASP A 185 6.91 -22.04 6.11
C ASP A 185 6.53 -21.91 4.63
N TYR A 186 5.89 -20.82 4.24
CA TYR A 186 5.54 -20.58 2.83
C TYR A 186 6.76 -20.46 1.92
N ALA A 187 7.84 -19.87 2.37
CA ALA A 187 9.08 -19.82 1.60
C ALA A 187 9.69 -21.20 1.41
N ARG A 188 9.73 -22.02 2.46
CA ARG A 188 10.35 -23.36 2.46
C ARG A 188 9.49 -24.42 1.76
N ASN A 189 8.23 -24.51 2.13
CA ASN A 189 7.33 -25.56 1.69
C ASN A 189 6.47 -25.18 0.49
N GLY A 190 6.37 -23.88 0.20
CA GLY A 190 5.70 -23.32 -0.95
C GLY A 190 4.28 -22.82 -0.66
N PHE A 191 3.85 -21.91 -1.51
CA PHE A 191 2.48 -21.39 -1.55
C PHE A 191 1.93 -21.48 -2.97
N ALA A 192 0.61 -21.50 -3.12
CA ALA A 192 -0.03 -21.65 -4.42
C ALA A 192 0.06 -20.34 -5.21
N VAL A 193 0.56 -20.42 -6.45
CA VAL A 193 0.59 -19.29 -7.39
C VAL A 193 -0.83 -18.92 -7.78
N SER A 194 -1.21 -17.66 -7.58
CA SER A 194 -2.49 -17.12 -8.00
C SER A 194 -2.48 -16.66 -9.45
N THR A 195 -3.67 -16.45 -10.04
CA THR A 195 -3.80 -15.91 -11.40
C THR A 195 -3.15 -14.53 -11.51
N ARG A 196 -3.36 -13.68 -10.51
CA ARG A 196 -2.79 -12.32 -10.52
C ARG A 196 -1.27 -12.35 -10.37
N LEU A 197 -0.74 -13.19 -9.50
CA LEU A 197 0.71 -13.33 -9.31
C LEU A 197 1.40 -13.79 -10.59
N ALA A 198 0.83 -14.79 -11.29
CA ALA A 198 1.36 -15.24 -12.57
C ALA A 198 1.39 -14.11 -13.61
N GLN A 199 0.32 -13.33 -13.72
CA GLN A 199 0.28 -12.15 -14.60
C GLN A 199 1.32 -11.08 -14.20
N ASP A 200 1.43 -10.76 -12.89
CA ASP A 200 2.42 -9.80 -12.41
C ASP A 200 3.85 -10.23 -12.76
N PHE A 201 4.17 -11.53 -12.68
CA PHE A 201 5.49 -12.06 -13.05
C PHE A 201 5.79 -11.88 -14.55
N GLU A 202 4.83 -12.17 -15.41
CA GLU A 202 4.98 -11.98 -16.87
C GLU A 202 5.09 -10.50 -17.25
N GLU A 203 4.26 -9.64 -16.63
CA GLU A 203 4.23 -8.20 -16.92
C GLU A 203 5.50 -7.47 -16.43
N GLN A 204 6.10 -7.91 -15.31
CA GLN A 204 7.13 -7.15 -14.60
C GLN A 204 8.51 -7.80 -14.56
N GLY A 205 8.64 -9.07 -14.97
CA GLY A 205 9.88 -9.84 -14.83
C GLY A 205 10.99 -9.54 -15.84
N ALA A 206 10.81 -8.59 -16.76
CA ALA A 206 11.74 -8.33 -17.87
C ALA A 206 13.17 -7.96 -17.45
N ASN A 207 13.35 -7.39 -16.24
CA ASN A 207 14.65 -6.94 -15.74
C ASN A 207 15.31 -7.92 -14.76
N LEU A 208 14.74 -9.12 -14.55
CA LEU A 208 15.30 -10.11 -13.64
C LEU A 208 16.65 -10.63 -14.14
N ASN A 209 17.59 -10.80 -13.21
CA ASN A 209 18.80 -11.56 -13.47
C ASN A 209 18.49 -13.06 -13.63
N GLN A 210 19.48 -13.88 -14.02
CA GLN A 210 19.24 -15.28 -14.31
C GLN A 210 18.63 -16.04 -13.12
N ALA A 211 19.09 -15.82 -11.91
CA ALA A 211 18.53 -16.44 -10.71
C ALA A 211 17.05 -16.07 -10.49
N GLY A 212 16.68 -14.81 -10.74
CA GLY A 212 15.30 -14.36 -10.70
C GLY A 212 14.44 -14.96 -11.80
N LEU A 213 14.96 -15.07 -13.01
CA LEU A 213 14.27 -15.74 -14.12
C LEU A 213 14.04 -17.24 -13.83
N ASP A 214 15.05 -17.94 -13.33
CA ASP A 214 14.94 -19.37 -13.00
C ASP A 214 13.90 -19.63 -11.90
N LEU A 215 13.75 -18.71 -10.96
CA LEU A 215 12.80 -18.84 -9.85
C LEU A 215 11.37 -18.41 -10.23
N TYR A 216 11.20 -17.24 -10.86
CA TYR A 216 9.90 -16.61 -11.07
C TYR A 216 9.34 -16.77 -12.47
N LEU A 217 10.18 -17.00 -13.47
CA LEU A 217 9.82 -17.19 -14.89
C LEU A 217 10.53 -18.40 -15.50
N PRO A 218 10.48 -19.59 -14.87
CA PRO A 218 11.14 -20.78 -15.41
C PRO A 218 10.64 -21.04 -16.84
N ASN A 219 11.60 -21.30 -17.77
CA ASN A 219 11.31 -21.47 -19.20
C ASN A 219 10.63 -20.23 -19.84
N ALA A 220 10.93 -19.03 -19.37
CA ALA A 220 10.39 -17.73 -19.83
C ALA A 220 8.85 -17.60 -19.71
N ALA A 221 8.25 -18.28 -18.75
CA ALA A 221 6.83 -18.21 -18.43
C ALA A 221 6.60 -18.25 -16.92
N ALA A 222 5.54 -17.63 -16.45
CA ALA A 222 5.15 -17.73 -15.04
C ALA A 222 4.83 -19.19 -14.65
N PRO A 223 5.09 -19.58 -13.39
CA PRO A 223 4.66 -20.90 -12.90
C PRO A 223 3.14 -21.07 -13.06
N PRO A 224 2.67 -22.29 -13.38
CA PRO A 224 1.22 -22.51 -13.57
C PRO A 224 0.40 -22.11 -12.34
N VAL A 225 -0.75 -21.49 -12.57
CA VAL A 225 -1.71 -21.14 -11.51
C VAL A 225 -2.06 -22.39 -10.70
N GLY A 226 -1.99 -22.30 -9.37
CA GLY A 226 -2.19 -23.40 -8.44
C GLY A 226 -0.96 -24.26 -8.19
N SER A 227 0.15 -24.08 -8.93
CA SER A 227 1.42 -24.73 -8.60
C SER A 227 2.05 -24.12 -7.34
N LEU A 228 2.95 -24.87 -6.70
CA LEU A 228 3.67 -24.39 -5.51
C LEU A 228 4.96 -23.67 -5.89
N LEU A 229 5.05 -22.38 -5.56
CA LEU A 229 6.29 -21.61 -5.64
C LEU A 229 7.03 -21.71 -4.30
N ARG A 230 8.32 -22.00 -4.34
CA ARG A 230 9.22 -22.12 -3.18
C ARG A 230 10.45 -21.26 -3.37
N ASN A 231 10.92 -20.69 -2.27
CA ASN A 231 12.23 -20.03 -2.20
C ASN A 231 12.94 -20.46 -0.89
N PRO A 232 13.56 -21.66 -0.86
CA PRO A 232 14.19 -22.16 0.36
C PRO A 232 15.31 -21.27 0.88
N ALA A 233 16.08 -20.63 0.01
CA ALA A 233 17.13 -19.69 0.39
C ALA A 233 16.56 -18.46 1.13
N LEU A 234 15.40 -17.95 0.69
CA LEU A 234 14.70 -16.89 1.43
C LEU A 234 14.18 -17.39 2.78
N ALA A 235 13.72 -18.65 2.87
CA ALA A 235 13.31 -19.23 4.13
C ALA A 235 14.46 -19.28 5.15
N ASP A 236 15.66 -19.63 4.69
CA ASP A 236 16.85 -19.67 5.54
C ASP A 236 17.27 -18.24 5.96
N SER A 237 17.20 -17.27 5.06
CA SER A 237 17.42 -15.84 5.38
C SER A 237 16.40 -15.30 6.39
N LEU A 238 15.11 -15.62 6.22
CA LEU A 238 14.06 -15.24 7.18
C LEU A 238 14.26 -15.92 8.53
N GLN A 239 14.77 -17.16 8.57
CA GLN A 239 15.10 -17.87 9.80
C GLN A 239 16.23 -17.18 10.55
N ILE A 240 17.28 -16.70 9.86
CA ILE A 240 18.36 -15.90 10.47
C ILE A 240 17.78 -14.60 11.05
N VAL A 241 16.94 -13.89 10.29
CA VAL A 241 16.27 -12.67 10.77
C VAL A 241 15.40 -12.95 11.99
N ALA A 242 14.67 -14.08 12.00
CA ALA A 242 13.82 -14.48 13.13
C ALA A 242 14.61 -14.73 14.42
N THR A 243 15.82 -15.29 14.31
CA THR A 243 16.63 -15.71 15.46
C THR A 243 17.67 -14.67 15.88
N GLU A 244 18.19 -13.88 14.95
CA GLU A 244 19.30 -12.95 15.18
C GLU A 244 18.93 -11.47 14.97
N GLY A 245 17.71 -11.21 14.50
CA GLY A 245 17.22 -9.85 14.30
C GLY A 245 18.05 -9.03 13.31
N LYS A 246 18.33 -7.77 13.70
CA LYS A 246 19.15 -6.81 12.92
C LYS A 246 20.59 -7.30 12.72
N GLU A 247 21.19 -7.89 13.74
CA GLU A 247 22.57 -8.38 13.67
C GLU A 247 22.74 -9.44 12.58
N GLY A 248 21.83 -10.40 12.51
CA GLY A 248 21.86 -11.45 11.48
C GLY A 248 21.77 -10.91 10.04
N PHE A 249 20.95 -9.86 9.84
CA PHE A 249 20.77 -9.27 8.52
C PHE A 249 21.87 -8.27 8.16
N TYR A 250 22.21 -7.32 9.05
CA TYR A 250 23.07 -6.18 8.70
C TYR A 250 24.56 -6.40 9.01
N GLN A 251 24.91 -7.31 9.94
CA GLN A 251 26.29 -7.55 10.38
C GLN A 251 26.75 -9.00 10.13
N GLY A 252 25.77 -9.92 9.92
CA GLY A 252 25.99 -11.34 9.71
C GLY A 252 26.40 -11.72 8.28
N ASP A 253 26.18 -12.98 7.95
CA ASP A 253 26.53 -13.53 6.64
C ASP A 253 25.62 -13.03 5.51
N ILE A 254 24.39 -12.61 5.82
CA ILE A 254 23.50 -12.00 4.81
C ILE A 254 24.12 -10.71 4.26
N ALA A 255 24.54 -9.77 5.13
CA ALA A 255 25.19 -8.52 4.69
C ALA A 255 26.45 -8.76 3.88
N LYS A 256 27.32 -9.69 4.33
CA LYS A 256 28.55 -10.05 3.61
C LYS A 256 28.23 -10.61 2.24
N ARG A 257 27.26 -11.51 2.15
CA ARG A 257 26.87 -12.14 0.89
C ARG A 257 26.25 -11.12 -0.07
N LEU A 258 25.27 -10.32 0.40
CA LEU A 258 24.60 -9.32 -0.45
C LEU A 258 25.59 -8.25 -0.94
N SER A 259 26.50 -7.75 -0.09
CA SER A 259 27.50 -6.76 -0.50
C SER A 259 28.50 -7.33 -1.51
N ALA A 260 28.92 -8.60 -1.37
CA ALA A 260 29.74 -9.28 -2.36
C ALA A 260 28.99 -9.43 -3.68
N PHE A 261 27.76 -9.93 -3.66
CA PHE A 261 26.90 -10.06 -4.83
C PHE A 261 26.69 -8.72 -5.55
N ILE A 262 26.32 -7.65 -4.83
CA ILE A 262 26.15 -6.32 -5.40
C ILE A 262 27.45 -5.83 -6.04
N THR A 263 28.62 -6.09 -5.42
CA THR A 263 29.94 -5.72 -5.95
C THR A 263 30.25 -6.50 -7.22
N GLU A 264 29.99 -7.81 -7.27
CA GLU A 264 30.15 -8.66 -8.45
C GLU A 264 29.30 -8.18 -9.62
N GLN A 265 28.12 -7.62 -9.34
CA GLN A 265 27.24 -7.02 -10.34
C GLN A 265 27.65 -5.59 -10.75
N GLY A 266 28.71 -5.02 -10.17
CA GLY A 266 29.19 -3.66 -10.46
C GLY A 266 28.55 -2.54 -9.60
N GLY A 267 27.92 -2.90 -8.48
CA GLY A 267 27.31 -1.94 -7.56
C GLY A 267 28.28 -1.39 -6.51
N TYR A 268 27.81 -0.45 -5.73
CA TYR A 268 28.62 0.36 -4.83
C TYR A 268 28.44 0.06 -3.33
N LEU A 269 27.46 -0.77 -2.93
CA LEU A 269 27.26 -1.08 -1.51
C LEU A 269 28.35 -2.02 -0.98
N ARG A 270 28.80 -1.76 0.24
CA ARG A 270 29.85 -2.50 0.94
C ARG A 270 29.31 -3.01 2.29
N PRO A 271 29.97 -3.99 2.95
CA PRO A 271 29.50 -4.52 4.25
C PRO A 271 29.29 -3.43 5.30
N GLU A 272 30.11 -2.39 5.30
CA GLU A 272 30.04 -1.28 6.24
C GLU A 272 28.78 -0.44 6.04
N ASP A 273 28.26 -0.33 4.81
CA ASP A 273 27.01 0.38 4.51
C ASP A 273 25.83 -0.33 5.15
N PHE A 274 25.83 -1.67 5.15
CA PHE A 274 24.83 -2.49 5.85
C PHE A 274 24.98 -2.33 7.36
N ALA A 275 26.19 -2.53 7.90
CA ALA A 275 26.46 -2.48 9.34
C ALA A 275 26.11 -1.13 9.97
N ASN A 276 26.19 -0.02 9.21
CA ASN A 276 25.88 1.33 9.67
C ASN A 276 24.39 1.70 9.47
N HIS A 277 23.57 0.80 8.90
CA HIS A 277 22.16 1.10 8.68
C HIS A 277 21.37 1.17 9.99
N THR A 278 20.53 2.19 10.10
CA THR A 278 19.55 2.36 11.19
C THR A 278 18.23 2.86 10.64
N SER A 279 17.12 2.35 11.16
CA SER A 279 15.84 3.02 11.05
C SER A 279 15.72 4.15 12.08
N ASN A 280 14.78 5.07 11.89
CA ASN A 280 14.61 6.20 12.78
C ASN A 280 13.14 6.38 13.19
N TRP A 281 12.88 6.51 14.47
CA TRP A 281 11.62 7.06 14.97
C TRP A 281 11.59 8.55 14.69
N VAL A 282 10.55 9.01 14.01
CA VAL A 282 10.41 10.39 13.55
C VAL A 282 9.09 11.00 14.01
N THR A 283 9.04 12.32 14.14
CA THR A 283 7.78 13.01 14.42
C THR A 283 6.93 13.06 13.16
N PRO A 284 5.72 12.48 13.14
CA PRO A 284 4.85 12.53 11.98
C PRO A 284 4.36 13.95 11.72
N LEU A 285 4.04 14.25 10.45
CA LEU A 285 3.34 15.48 10.10
C LEU A 285 1.84 15.32 10.33
N ARG A 286 1.20 16.42 10.71
CA ARG A 286 -0.23 16.50 11.04
C ARG A 286 -0.90 17.60 10.23
N GLY A 287 -2.14 17.40 9.83
CA GLY A 287 -2.94 18.41 9.15
C GLY A 287 -4.42 18.06 9.14
N ASP A 288 -5.28 19.07 9.17
CA ASP A 288 -6.73 18.90 9.27
C ASP A 288 -7.38 18.86 7.88
N TYR A 289 -8.32 17.95 7.69
CA TYR A 289 -9.18 17.89 6.52
C TYR A 289 -10.51 17.21 6.84
N LEU A 290 -11.65 17.78 6.40
CA LEU A 290 -13.00 17.21 6.60
C LEU A 290 -13.25 16.71 8.04
N ASP A 291 -13.02 17.60 9.01
CA ASP A 291 -13.23 17.35 10.45
C ASP A 291 -12.42 16.17 11.02
N HIS A 292 -11.29 15.81 10.40
CA HIS A 292 -10.36 14.81 10.89
C HIS A 292 -8.93 15.37 10.91
N GLU A 293 -8.12 14.91 11.86
CA GLU A 293 -6.68 15.14 11.86
C GLU A 293 -5.99 14.01 11.09
N PHE A 294 -5.27 14.35 10.04
CA PHE A 294 -4.50 13.41 9.22
C PHE A 294 -3.05 13.37 9.65
N ILE A 295 -2.54 12.18 9.76
CA ILE A 295 -1.18 11.88 10.19
C ILE A 295 -0.46 11.15 9.06
N VAL A 296 0.68 11.70 8.64
CA VAL A 296 1.49 11.19 7.54
C VAL A 296 2.97 11.19 7.90
N MET A 297 3.76 10.42 7.17
CA MET A 297 5.22 10.43 7.31
C MET A 297 5.81 11.78 6.90
N PRO A 298 6.86 12.26 7.60
CA PRO A 298 7.61 13.44 7.16
C PRO A 298 8.48 13.12 5.92
N PRO A 299 9.13 14.11 5.30
CA PRO A 299 10.22 13.87 4.36
C PRO A 299 11.30 12.95 4.99
N ASN A 300 11.90 12.09 4.25
CA ASN A 300 12.08 11.94 2.80
C ASN A 300 10.86 11.40 2.02
N THR A 301 9.70 11.12 2.66
CA THR A 301 8.49 10.67 1.97
C THR A 301 7.69 11.84 1.40
N GLN A 302 6.69 11.51 0.57
CA GLN A 302 5.75 12.49 0.02
C GLN A 302 4.55 12.82 0.93
N GLY A 303 4.62 12.52 2.24
CA GLY A 303 3.52 12.84 3.16
C GLY A 303 3.20 14.33 3.23
N VAL A 304 4.22 15.19 3.18
CA VAL A 304 4.01 16.66 3.09
C VAL A 304 3.16 17.04 1.88
N THR A 305 3.36 16.38 0.74
CA THR A 305 2.58 16.58 -0.49
C THR A 305 1.11 16.14 -0.31
N GLN A 306 0.88 15.07 0.45
CA GLN A 306 -0.48 14.62 0.80
C GLN A 306 -1.23 15.69 1.60
N LEU A 307 -0.60 16.27 2.63
CA LEU A 307 -1.20 17.33 3.43
C LEU A 307 -1.40 18.61 2.62
N ALA A 308 -0.45 18.99 1.77
CA ALA A 308 -0.59 20.13 0.86
C ALA A 308 -1.79 19.95 -0.08
N LEU A 309 -1.98 18.75 -0.65
CA LEU A 309 -3.10 18.43 -1.51
C LEU A 309 -4.45 18.53 -0.77
N PHE A 310 -4.54 18.01 0.46
CA PHE A 310 -5.71 18.17 1.31
C PHE A 310 -6.00 19.64 1.63
N ALA A 311 -4.98 20.43 1.98
CA ALA A 311 -5.14 21.84 2.31
C ALA A 311 -5.58 22.67 1.10
N MET A 312 -5.00 22.44 -0.09
CA MET A 312 -5.43 23.10 -1.32
C MET A 312 -6.87 22.73 -1.70
N ALA A 313 -7.26 21.48 -1.49
CA ALA A 313 -8.62 21.01 -1.78
C ALA A 313 -9.71 21.74 -0.98
N LYS A 314 -9.40 22.28 0.22
CA LYS A 314 -10.32 23.12 1.02
C LYS A 314 -10.71 24.41 0.31
N SER A 315 -9.94 24.88 -0.65
CA SER A 315 -10.19 26.14 -1.39
C SER A 315 -11.24 25.99 -2.49
N HIS A 316 -11.74 24.77 -2.74
CA HIS A 316 -12.73 24.46 -3.76
C HIS A 316 -13.94 23.76 -3.13
N ASP A 317 -15.16 24.10 -3.58
CA ASP A 317 -16.38 23.40 -3.15
C ASP A 317 -16.54 22.08 -3.91
N LEU A 318 -15.68 21.12 -3.58
CA LEU A 318 -15.65 19.81 -4.24
C LEU A 318 -16.94 19.00 -4.00
N LYS A 319 -17.62 19.23 -2.88
CA LYS A 319 -18.91 18.59 -2.59
C LYS A 319 -19.98 19.07 -3.56
N GLN A 320 -20.05 20.38 -3.84
CA GLN A 320 -20.99 20.96 -4.80
C GLN A 320 -20.66 20.58 -6.23
N GLN A 321 -19.37 20.48 -6.58
CA GLN A 321 -18.95 20.00 -7.90
C GLN A 321 -19.47 18.58 -8.17
N GLY A 322 -19.61 17.76 -7.15
CA GLY A 322 -20.15 16.41 -7.22
C GLY A 322 -19.14 15.35 -7.62
N GLN A 323 -19.26 14.19 -6.99
CA GLN A 323 -18.29 13.10 -7.18
C GLN A 323 -18.18 12.66 -8.65
N ASN A 324 -16.94 12.53 -9.12
CA ASN A 324 -16.59 12.04 -10.47
C ASN A 324 -17.25 12.83 -11.62
N THR A 325 -17.64 14.08 -11.41
CA THR A 325 -17.96 15.03 -12.48
C THR A 325 -16.67 15.55 -13.13
N ALA A 326 -16.78 16.17 -14.29
CA ALA A 326 -15.61 16.76 -14.97
C ALA A 326 -14.96 17.88 -14.13
N ASP A 327 -15.77 18.73 -13.49
CA ASP A 327 -15.27 19.81 -12.62
C ASP A 327 -14.49 19.26 -11.43
N TYR A 328 -15.06 18.28 -10.73
CA TYR A 328 -14.42 17.63 -9.58
C TYR A 328 -13.10 16.95 -9.97
N LEU A 329 -13.11 16.15 -11.03
CA LEU A 329 -11.92 15.43 -11.49
C LEU A 329 -10.84 16.41 -11.97
N HIS A 330 -11.22 17.39 -12.78
CA HIS A 330 -10.30 18.42 -13.25
C HIS A 330 -9.65 19.18 -12.10
N THR A 331 -10.44 19.63 -11.11
CA THR A 331 -9.92 20.32 -9.94
C THR A 331 -8.88 19.48 -9.22
N LEU A 332 -9.17 18.21 -8.90
CA LEU A 332 -8.22 17.34 -8.21
C LEU A 332 -6.94 17.08 -9.02
N ILE A 333 -7.07 16.93 -10.34
CA ILE A 333 -5.93 16.72 -11.24
C ILE A 333 -5.01 17.94 -11.23
N GLU A 334 -5.58 19.15 -11.36
CA GLU A 334 -4.80 20.39 -11.38
C GLU A 334 -4.15 20.67 -10.01
N LEU A 335 -4.87 20.46 -8.90
CA LEU A 335 -4.29 20.56 -7.55
C LEU A 335 -3.13 19.59 -7.35
N LYS A 336 -3.26 18.35 -7.86
CA LYS A 336 -2.16 17.38 -7.83
C LYS A 336 -0.93 17.90 -8.58
N LYS A 337 -1.10 18.48 -9.75
CA LYS A 337 0.04 19.01 -10.54
C LYS A 337 0.78 20.08 -9.76
N LEU A 338 0.05 21.00 -9.10
CA LEU A 338 0.62 22.04 -8.25
C LEU A 338 1.40 21.45 -7.07
N ALA A 339 0.81 20.50 -6.34
CA ALA A 339 1.46 19.84 -5.21
C ALA A 339 2.71 19.05 -5.62
N PHE A 340 2.67 18.40 -6.78
CA PHE A 340 3.78 17.60 -7.28
C PHE A 340 4.94 18.47 -7.79
N ALA A 341 4.68 19.62 -8.39
CA ALA A 341 5.73 20.56 -8.75
C ALA A 341 6.55 21.03 -7.52
N ASP A 342 5.86 21.27 -6.41
CA ASP A 342 6.53 21.63 -5.14
C ASP A 342 7.26 20.43 -4.54
N ARG A 343 6.66 19.23 -4.59
CA ARG A 343 7.28 17.98 -4.16
C ARG A 343 8.60 17.71 -4.88
N ASP A 344 8.55 17.74 -6.20
CA ASP A 344 9.68 17.40 -7.06
C ASP A 344 10.85 18.39 -6.87
N ARG A 345 10.54 19.62 -6.49
CA ARG A 345 11.56 20.63 -6.17
C ARG A 345 12.17 20.48 -4.78
N TRP A 346 11.37 20.05 -3.76
CA TRP A 346 11.78 20.24 -2.37
C TRP A 346 11.89 18.97 -1.54
N VAL A 347 11.16 17.88 -1.88
CA VAL A 347 11.14 16.71 -1.01
C VAL A 347 12.42 15.89 -1.17
N ALA A 348 13.14 15.75 -0.07
CA ALA A 348 14.43 15.07 0.04
C ALA A 348 14.65 14.59 1.48
N ASP A 349 15.84 14.04 1.76
CA ASP A 349 16.27 13.68 3.11
C ASP A 349 16.53 14.94 3.94
N PRO A 350 15.72 15.23 4.99
CA PRO A 350 15.86 16.45 5.77
C PRO A 350 17.11 16.45 6.68
N GLU A 351 17.75 15.30 6.88
CA GLU A 351 19.02 15.20 7.62
C GLU A 351 20.19 15.77 6.79
N MET A 352 20.07 15.77 5.46
CA MET A 352 21.18 16.12 4.55
C MET A 352 20.88 17.27 3.58
N ALA A 353 19.61 17.71 3.52
CA ALA A 353 19.21 18.84 2.66
C ALA A 353 18.07 19.62 3.33
N PRO A 354 18.02 20.96 3.13
CA PRO A 354 16.91 21.75 3.65
C PRO A 354 15.61 21.38 2.91
N VAL A 355 14.59 20.94 3.65
CA VAL A 355 13.23 20.74 3.16
C VAL A 355 12.32 21.74 3.87
N PRO A 356 11.75 22.73 3.17
CA PRO A 356 11.01 23.83 3.79
C PRO A 356 9.58 23.44 4.15
N VAL A 357 9.40 22.40 5.01
CA VAL A 357 8.10 21.86 5.41
C VAL A 357 7.14 22.95 5.92
N PRO A 358 7.55 23.90 6.81
CA PRO A 358 6.64 24.95 7.25
C PRO A 358 6.11 25.81 6.12
N GLN A 359 6.93 26.13 5.11
CA GLN A 359 6.51 26.93 3.95
C GLN A 359 5.62 26.11 3.00
N LEU A 360 5.93 24.82 2.78
CA LEU A 360 5.13 23.91 1.95
C LEU A 360 3.73 23.66 2.53
N LEU A 361 3.55 23.82 3.85
CA LEU A 361 2.27 23.65 4.54
C LEU A 361 1.66 24.96 5.04
N ASP A 362 2.24 26.12 4.65
CA ASP A 362 1.68 27.42 5.00
C ASP A 362 0.29 27.61 4.36
N SER A 363 -0.70 27.97 5.17
CA SER A 363 -2.10 28.04 4.75
C SER A 363 -2.38 29.09 3.69
N ASP A 364 -1.69 30.25 3.76
CA ASP A 364 -1.86 31.33 2.80
C ASP A 364 -1.19 30.97 1.47
N TYR A 365 -0.01 30.37 1.54
CA TYR A 365 0.67 29.84 0.37
C TYR A 365 -0.19 28.81 -0.37
N LEU A 366 -0.70 27.79 0.35
CA LEU A 366 -1.50 26.72 -0.25
C LEU A 366 -2.82 27.23 -0.82
N ARG A 367 -3.47 28.21 -0.15
CA ARG A 367 -4.65 28.87 -0.69
C ARG A 367 -4.34 29.60 -2.00
N GLN A 368 -3.25 30.34 -2.07
CA GLN A 368 -2.82 31.02 -3.31
C GLN A 368 -2.49 30.02 -4.42
N ARG A 369 -1.81 28.91 -4.08
CA ARG A 369 -1.55 27.83 -5.03
C ARG A 369 -2.84 27.24 -5.60
N ALA A 370 -3.83 26.97 -4.77
CA ALA A 370 -5.11 26.41 -5.20
C ALA A 370 -5.87 27.33 -6.16
N LEU A 371 -5.76 28.66 -6.00
CA LEU A 371 -6.38 29.65 -6.90
C LEU A 371 -5.75 29.70 -8.29
N ALA A 372 -4.62 29.05 -8.51
CA ALA A 372 -3.98 28.96 -9.82
C ALA A 372 -4.62 27.93 -10.76
N VAL A 373 -5.60 27.16 -10.29
CA VAL A 373 -6.35 26.20 -11.10
C VAL A 373 -7.22 26.95 -12.11
N ASP A 374 -6.96 26.73 -13.42
CA ASP A 374 -7.82 27.21 -14.49
C ASP A 374 -8.89 26.14 -14.79
N MET A 375 -10.14 26.41 -14.45
CA MET A 375 -11.23 25.45 -14.64
C MET A 375 -11.57 25.14 -16.10
N ALA A 376 -11.06 25.92 -17.06
CA ALA A 376 -11.33 25.74 -18.49
C ALA A 376 -10.26 24.91 -19.19
N VAL A 377 -9.02 24.92 -18.72
CA VAL A 377 -7.87 24.36 -19.45
C VAL A 377 -6.93 23.58 -18.52
N ALA A 378 -6.61 22.35 -18.93
CA ALA A 378 -5.61 21.52 -18.24
C ALA A 378 -4.19 22.08 -18.44
N ALA A 379 -3.47 22.33 -17.35
CA ALA A 379 -2.09 22.74 -17.42
C ALA A 379 -1.20 21.60 -17.95
N VAL A 380 -0.28 21.91 -18.87
CA VAL A 380 0.70 20.96 -19.39
C VAL A 380 1.97 20.99 -18.54
N GLU A 381 2.40 22.19 -18.16
CA GLU A 381 3.56 22.41 -17.29
C GLU A 381 3.16 23.26 -16.09
N VAL A 382 3.66 22.87 -14.92
CA VAL A 382 3.42 23.57 -13.66
C VAL A 382 4.76 23.76 -12.95
N ALA A 383 5.09 25.02 -12.69
CA ALA A 383 6.29 25.35 -11.92
C ALA A 383 6.06 25.19 -10.41
N PRO A 384 7.12 24.93 -9.61
CA PRO A 384 7.03 25.03 -8.17
C PRO A 384 6.62 26.44 -7.76
N GLY A 385 5.92 26.58 -6.65
CA GLY A 385 5.38 27.86 -6.21
C GLY A 385 6.43 28.79 -5.64
N PHE A 386 7.59 28.27 -5.28
CA PHE A 386 8.77 29.04 -4.86
C PHE A 386 10.05 28.24 -5.14
N GLY A 387 11.21 28.95 -5.14
CA GLY A 387 12.50 28.42 -5.56
C GLY A 387 12.70 28.51 -7.07
N GLU A 388 13.94 28.35 -7.51
CA GLU A 388 14.24 28.30 -8.93
C GLU A 388 13.72 27.00 -9.54
N VAL A 389 13.25 27.07 -10.78
CA VAL A 389 12.81 25.90 -11.54
C VAL A 389 14.05 25.04 -11.83
N ALA A 390 14.08 23.81 -11.37
CA ALA A 390 15.10 22.85 -11.78
C ALA A 390 15.02 22.63 -13.30
N ALA A 391 16.14 22.45 -13.96
CA ALA A 391 16.23 22.40 -15.44
C ALA A 391 15.47 21.20 -16.05
N ALA A 392 15.15 20.19 -15.28
CA ALA A 392 14.26 19.09 -15.65
C ALA A 392 13.60 18.52 -14.39
N ALA A 393 12.33 18.16 -14.47
CA ALA A 393 11.69 17.39 -13.40
C ALA A 393 12.47 16.08 -13.20
N PRO A 394 13.03 15.82 -12.00
CA PRO A 394 13.78 14.58 -11.80
C PRO A 394 12.82 13.41 -11.99
N ASN A 395 13.06 12.62 -13.02
CA ASN A 395 12.51 11.28 -13.18
C ASN A 395 10.97 11.08 -13.13
N GLY A 396 10.17 12.06 -13.52
CA GLY A 396 8.70 11.96 -13.54
C GLY A 396 8.13 10.77 -14.33
N SER A 397 8.92 10.14 -15.18
CA SER A 397 8.51 8.94 -15.93
C SER A 397 8.83 7.61 -15.21
N ARG A 398 9.64 7.62 -14.13
CA ARG A 398 10.06 6.39 -13.44
C ARG A 398 9.13 5.94 -12.32
N SER A 399 8.36 6.85 -11.75
CA SER A 399 7.41 6.54 -10.68
C SER A 399 6.11 5.89 -11.18
N ASP A 400 5.87 5.86 -12.49
CA ASP A 400 4.70 5.20 -13.07
C ASP A 400 4.72 3.67 -12.87
N ALA A 401 5.86 3.08 -12.57
CA ALA A 401 6.06 1.65 -12.37
C ALA A 401 6.12 1.21 -10.89
N GLY A 402 5.81 2.08 -9.93
CA GLY A 402 5.92 1.79 -8.50
C GLY A 402 4.99 0.67 -8.03
N ASP A 403 5.57 -0.38 -7.45
CA ASP A 403 4.83 -1.48 -6.82
C ASP A 403 5.15 -1.57 -5.32
N THR A 404 4.18 -1.97 -4.50
CA THR A 404 4.23 -1.77 -3.05
C THR A 404 3.19 -2.66 -2.39
N VAL A 405 3.37 -3.02 -1.12
CA VAL A 405 2.30 -3.58 -0.30
C VAL A 405 1.98 -2.63 0.85
N TYR A 406 0.70 -2.48 1.13
CA TYR A 406 0.20 -1.81 2.31
C TYR A 406 -0.45 -2.82 3.24
N ILE A 407 -0.30 -2.60 4.54
CA ILE A 407 -0.75 -3.49 5.61
C ILE A 407 -1.34 -2.63 6.72
N THR A 408 -2.44 -3.07 7.30
CA THR A 408 -3.00 -2.40 8.48
C THR A 408 -3.65 -3.40 9.42
N ALA A 409 -3.56 -3.12 10.71
CA ALA A 409 -4.18 -3.88 11.77
C ALA A 409 -4.71 -2.97 12.86
N VAL A 410 -5.81 -3.39 13.50
CA VAL A 410 -6.33 -2.82 14.74
C VAL A 410 -6.63 -3.96 15.69
N ASP A 411 -6.16 -3.86 16.93
CA ASP A 411 -6.32 -4.90 17.95
C ASP A 411 -7.43 -4.62 18.95
N GLN A 412 -7.61 -5.54 19.89
CA GLN A 412 -8.63 -5.48 20.93
C GLN A 412 -8.44 -4.35 21.95
N TRP A 413 -7.25 -3.80 22.04
CA TRP A 413 -6.94 -2.66 22.94
C TRP A 413 -7.08 -1.31 22.23
N GLY A 414 -7.41 -1.32 20.93
CA GLY A 414 -7.58 -0.14 20.12
C GLY A 414 -6.26 0.39 19.52
N ASN A 415 -5.15 -0.33 19.67
CA ASN A 415 -3.93 0.02 18.95
C ASN A 415 -4.14 -0.16 17.45
N ALA A 416 -3.61 0.76 16.66
CA ALA A 416 -3.73 0.72 15.22
C ALA A 416 -2.37 0.93 14.55
N VAL A 417 -2.09 0.18 13.50
CA VAL A 417 -0.86 0.31 12.72
C VAL A 417 -1.19 0.51 11.24
N SER A 418 -0.58 1.53 10.66
CA SER A 418 -0.57 1.81 9.22
C SER A 418 0.84 1.57 8.69
N TRP A 419 1.05 0.49 7.95
CA TRP A 419 2.37 0.03 7.52
C TRP A 419 2.45 -0.12 6.01
N ILE A 420 3.57 0.28 5.43
CA ILE A 420 3.82 0.17 4.00
C ILE A 420 5.26 -0.31 3.75
N GLN A 421 5.45 -1.26 2.83
CA GLN A 421 6.79 -1.73 2.43
C GLN A 421 6.87 -2.02 0.94
N SER A 422 8.09 -1.96 0.37
CA SER A 422 8.22 -1.92 -1.08
C SER A 422 9.62 -2.23 -1.56
N ASN A 423 9.70 -2.87 -2.75
CA ASN A 423 10.92 -2.90 -3.57
C ASN A 423 11.00 -1.73 -4.58
N PHE A 424 10.05 -0.81 -4.58
CA PHE A 424 9.80 0.33 -5.47
C PHE A 424 9.18 -0.09 -6.80
N ALA A 425 9.95 -0.46 -7.83
CA ALA A 425 9.39 -0.99 -9.08
C ALA A 425 9.12 -2.50 -8.97
N GLY A 426 8.33 -3.04 -9.89
CA GLY A 426 8.14 -4.49 -9.94
C GLY A 426 9.46 -5.23 -10.05
N PHE A 427 9.69 -6.19 -9.15
CA PHE A 427 10.97 -6.88 -8.94
C PHE A 427 12.16 -5.95 -8.60
N GLY A 428 11.93 -4.73 -8.16
CA GLY A 428 12.96 -3.82 -7.69
C GLY A 428 14.09 -3.59 -8.70
N SER A 429 15.31 -3.88 -8.30
CA SER A 429 16.49 -3.79 -9.16
C SER A 429 16.59 -4.91 -10.21
N GLY A 430 15.74 -5.93 -10.12
CA GLY A 430 15.85 -7.17 -10.89
C GLY A 430 16.92 -8.15 -10.39
N LEU A 431 17.62 -7.80 -9.31
CA LEU A 431 18.73 -8.59 -8.78
C LEU A 431 18.28 -9.48 -7.62
N LEU A 432 18.12 -10.76 -7.89
CA LEU A 432 17.95 -11.82 -6.91
C LEU A 432 19.32 -12.46 -6.61
N ASP A 433 19.75 -12.46 -5.35
CA ASP A 433 20.89 -13.27 -4.93
C ASP A 433 20.43 -14.70 -4.63
N GLU A 434 20.90 -15.65 -5.42
CA GLU A 434 20.48 -17.06 -5.35
C GLU A 434 20.77 -17.68 -3.98
N ALA A 435 21.89 -17.31 -3.34
CA ALA A 435 22.33 -17.91 -2.09
C ALA A 435 21.48 -17.48 -0.90
N THR A 436 20.96 -16.25 -0.90
CA THR A 436 20.09 -15.72 0.16
C THR A 436 18.62 -15.74 -0.22
N GLY A 437 18.29 -15.93 -1.50
CA GLY A 437 16.92 -15.83 -2.02
C GLY A 437 16.34 -14.43 -1.94
N ILE A 438 17.13 -13.40 -1.66
CA ILE A 438 16.70 -12.01 -1.45
C ILE A 438 16.73 -11.26 -2.76
N LEU A 439 15.59 -10.66 -3.11
CA LEU A 439 15.44 -9.71 -4.19
C LEU A 439 15.68 -8.29 -3.67
N LEU A 440 16.57 -7.54 -4.33
CA LEU A 440 16.97 -6.19 -3.92
C LEU A 440 16.09 -5.13 -4.56
N HIS A 441 15.70 -4.15 -3.80
CA HIS A 441 14.93 -2.99 -4.26
C HIS A 441 15.75 -2.06 -5.16
N ASN A 442 15.07 -1.15 -5.86
CA ASN A 442 15.70 -0.13 -6.71
C ASN A 442 15.43 1.30 -6.25
N ARG A 443 15.31 1.54 -4.95
CA ARG A 443 14.92 2.84 -4.39
C ARG A 443 15.91 3.96 -4.71
N GLY A 444 17.19 3.65 -4.83
CA GLY A 444 18.23 4.61 -5.21
C GLY A 444 18.00 5.26 -6.58
N ALA A 445 17.21 4.64 -7.47
CA ALA A 445 16.81 5.23 -8.73
C ALA A 445 16.02 6.54 -8.58
N LEU A 446 15.49 6.82 -7.39
CA LEU A 446 14.77 8.07 -7.11
C LEU A 446 15.67 9.26 -6.76
N PHE A 447 16.96 9.06 -6.52
CA PHE A 447 17.89 10.18 -6.47
C PHE A 447 18.05 10.87 -7.83
N THR A 448 18.45 12.13 -7.83
CA THR A 448 18.92 12.84 -9.02
C THR A 448 20.44 13.03 -8.99
N LEU A 449 21.03 13.19 -10.17
CA LEU A 449 22.44 13.62 -10.34
C LEU A 449 22.55 15.15 -10.56
N GLU A 450 21.42 15.86 -10.60
CA GLU A 450 21.38 17.31 -10.79
C GLU A 450 22.08 18.05 -9.64
N THR A 451 23.11 18.81 -9.98
CA THR A 451 23.91 19.56 -9.01
C THR A 451 23.07 20.61 -8.28
N GLY A 452 23.10 20.60 -6.95
CA GLY A 452 22.39 21.55 -6.10
C GLY A 452 20.90 21.22 -5.88
N HIS A 453 20.40 20.14 -6.44
CA HIS A 453 19.06 19.66 -6.13
C HIS A 453 19.02 19.05 -4.72
N PRO A 454 17.98 19.34 -3.87
CA PRO A 454 17.90 18.77 -2.52
C PRO A 454 17.98 17.25 -2.48
N ASN A 455 17.43 16.55 -3.48
CA ASN A 455 17.47 15.10 -3.60
C ASN A 455 18.66 14.58 -4.45
N GLN A 456 19.72 15.39 -4.64
CA GLN A 456 20.96 14.91 -5.27
C GLN A 456 21.56 13.78 -4.44
N VAL A 457 22.04 12.73 -5.12
CA VAL A 457 22.68 11.60 -4.46
C VAL A 457 23.90 12.04 -3.65
N ALA A 458 24.06 11.47 -2.47
CA ALA A 458 25.22 11.65 -1.61
C ALA A 458 25.40 10.42 -0.69
N PRO A 459 26.64 10.13 -0.25
CA PRO A 459 26.93 9.07 0.70
C PRO A 459 26.08 9.19 1.99
N GLY A 460 25.47 8.09 2.41
CA GLY A 460 24.68 8.04 3.63
C GLY A 460 23.30 8.72 3.58
N LYS A 461 22.93 9.32 2.45
CA LYS A 461 21.66 10.00 2.25
C LYS A 461 20.52 9.02 1.94
N ARG A 462 19.31 9.33 2.45
CA ARG A 462 18.09 8.64 2.02
C ARG A 462 17.54 9.26 0.72
N PRO A 463 17.09 8.43 -0.25
CA PRO A 463 16.41 8.95 -1.44
C PRO A 463 15.03 9.52 -1.09
N TYR A 464 14.51 10.42 -1.92
CA TYR A 464 13.08 10.70 -1.97
C TYR A 464 12.28 9.39 -2.01
N HIS A 465 11.12 9.36 -1.36
CA HIS A 465 10.35 8.14 -1.20
C HIS A 465 8.86 8.33 -1.46
N THR A 466 8.29 7.44 -2.28
CA THR A 466 6.88 7.49 -2.67
C THR A 466 5.92 6.87 -1.64
N LEU A 467 6.43 6.14 -0.65
CA LEU A 467 5.59 5.44 0.32
C LEU A 467 4.86 6.42 1.25
N SER A 468 3.53 6.26 1.33
CA SER A 468 2.63 7.19 2.02
C SER A 468 1.62 6.42 2.87
N PRO A 469 2.05 5.78 3.99
CA PRO A 469 1.08 5.29 4.97
C PRO A 469 0.38 6.50 5.58
N MET A 470 -0.91 6.36 5.87
CA MET A 470 -1.71 7.43 6.46
C MET A 470 -2.60 6.90 7.57
N MET A 471 -2.83 7.74 8.56
CA MET A 471 -3.78 7.53 9.64
C MET A 471 -4.62 8.80 9.83
N ALA A 472 -5.87 8.65 10.21
CA ALA A 472 -6.75 9.75 10.56
C ALA A 472 -7.28 9.56 11.98
N LEU A 473 -7.40 10.67 12.70
CA LEU A 473 -8.04 10.74 14.02
C LEU A 473 -9.30 11.60 13.94
N TYR A 474 -10.26 11.28 14.79
CA TYR A 474 -11.41 12.16 15.07
C TYR A 474 -10.96 13.41 15.82
N PRO A 475 -11.79 14.50 15.86
CA PRO A 475 -11.45 15.73 16.57
C PRO A 475 -11.18 15.55 18.07
N ASN A 476 -11.64 14.46 18.65
CA ASN A 476 -11.38 14.09 20.05
C ASN A 476 -10.05 13.33 20.26
N GLY A 477 -9.25 13.14 19.21
CA GLY A 477 -7.97 12.42 19.24
C GLY A 477 -8.09 10.89 19.14
N GLN A 478 -9.31 10.33 19.06
CA GLN A 478 -9.49 8.89 18.89
C GLN A 478 -9.18 8.46 17.46
N PHE A 479 -8.70 7.22 17.32
CA PHE A 479 -8.48 6.59 16.02
C PHE A 479 -9.75 6.58 15.18
N ALA A 480 -9.65 7.07 13.93
CA ALA A 480 -10.73 7.07 12.96
C ALA A 480 -10.51 6.00 11.88
N PHE A 481 -9.40 6.07 11.16
CA PHE A 481 -9.08 5.07 10.16
C PHE A 481 -7.60 5.10 9.75
N THR A 482 -7.15 3.97 9.20
CA THR A 482 -5.90 3.86 8.44
C THR A 482 -6.22 3.75 6.96
N LEU A 483 -5.34 4.25 6.11
CA LEU A 483 -5.45 4.13 4.66
C LEU A 483 -4.07 4.13 4.00
N GLY A 484 -3.86 3.25 3.05
CA GLY A 484 -2.69 3.25 2.19
C GLY A 484 -2.92 2.40 0.94
N THR A 485 -2.06 2.57 -0.04
CA THR A 485 -2.20 1.93 -1.35
C THR A 485 -0.83 1.75 -2.01
N PRO A 486 -0.60 0.68 -2.79
CA PRO A 486 0.47 0.65 -3.77
C PRO A 486 0.26 1.66 -4.89
N GLY A 487 1.31 1.94 -5.69
CA GLY A 487 1.19 2.71 -6.91
C GLY A 487 2.21 3.85 -7.09
N GLY A 488 3.32 3.87 -6.34
CA GLY A 488 4.34 4.90 -6.48
C GLY A 488 3.76 6.32 -6.28
N ASP A 489 3.90 7.19 -7.26
CA ASP A 489 3.38 8.57 -7.23
C ASP A 489 1.84 8.67 -7.20
N SER A 490 1.13 7.59 -7.57
CA SER A 490 -0.33 7.62 -7.50
C SER A 490 -0.86 7.47 -6.06
N GLN A 491 -0.01 7.14 -5.08
CA GLN A 491 -0.46 6.92 -3.71
C GLN A 491 -1.20 8.14 -3.14
N THR A 492 -0.62 9.32 -3.21
CA THR A 492 -1.26 10.56 -2.75
C THR A 492 -2.55 10.89 -3.51
N GLN A 493 -2.59 10.63 -4.82
CA GLN A 493 -3.76 10.83 -5.66
C GLN A 493 -4.91 9.88 -5.31
N THR A 494 -4.59 8.62 -5.07
CA THR A 494 -5.56 7.59 -4.68
C THR A 494 -6.11 7.85 -3.28
N ILE A 495 -5.23 8.25 -2.34
CA ILE A 495 -5.60 8.54 -0.95
C ILE A 495 -6.63 9.67 -0.88
N ILE A 496 -6.43 10.80 -1.58
CA ILE A 496 -7.41 11.89 -1.54
C ILE A 496 -8.75 11.48 -2.15
N GLN A 497 -8.77 10.73 -3.26
CA GLN A 497 -10.01 10.24 -3.88
C GLN A 497 -10.80 9.34 -2.93
N ILE A 498 -10.12 8.39 -2.25
CA ILE A 498 -10.76 7.49 -1.28
C ILE A 498 -11.23 8.25 -0.05
N THR A 499 -10.41 9.15 0.48
CA THR A 499 -10.75 9.97 1.66
C THR A 499 -12.01 10.81 1.40
N GLN A 500 -12.13 11.42 0.23
CA GLN A 500 -13.32 12.21 -0.14
C GLN A 500 -14.54 11.31 -0.35
N ASN A 501 -14.38 10.15 -0.96
CA ASN A 501 -15.45 9.18 -1.10
C ASN A 501 -16.03 8.78 0.27
N LEU A 502 -15.16 8.52 1.25
CA LEU A 502 -15.55 8.15 2.60
C LEU A 502 -16.19 9.33 3.36
N LEU A 503 -15.50 10.47 3.43
CA LEU A 503 -15.84 11.56 4.35
C LEU A 503 -16.73 12.65 3.74
N MET A 504 -16.68 12.85 2.43
CA MET A 504 -17.45 13.91 1.75
C MET A 504 -18.70 13.36 1.07
N PHE A 505 -18.63 12.13 0.54
CA PHE A 505 -19.70 11.50 -0.23
C PHE A 505 -20.35 10.32 0.50
N ASP A 506 -20.11 10.18 1.80
CA ASP A 506 -20.78 9.26 2.73
C ASP A 506 -20.79 7.79 2.26
N MET A 507 -19.70 7.36 1.57
CA MET A 507 -19.54 5.98 1.14
C MET A 507 -19.04 5.10 2.29
N THR A 508 -19.45 3.84 2.30
CA THR A 508 -18.82 2.86 3.19
C THR A 508 -17.34 2.68 2.85
N PRO A 509 -16.50 2.18 3.77
CA PRO A 509 -15.08 1.93 3.49
C PRO A 509 -14.85 1.12 2.20
N GLN A 510 -15.60 0.04 1.98
CA GLN A 510 -15.44 -0.78 0.78
C GLN A 510 -15.93 -0.07 -0.48
N GLN A 511 -17.04 0.67 -0.44
CA GLN A 511 -17.52 1.49 -1.56
C GLN A 511 -16.50 2.57 -1.93
N ALA A 512 -15.91 3.24 -0.94
CA ALA A 512 -14.90 4.26 -1.16
C ALA A 512 -13.65 3.72 -1.88
N LEU A 513 -13.23 2.48 -1.54
CA LEU A 513 -12.13 1.79 -2.19
C LEU A 513 -12.48 1.34 -3.62
N GLU A 514 -13.73 0.97 -3.86
CA GLU A 514 -14.17 0.46 -5.17
C GLU A 514 -14.61 1.54 -6.16
N ALA A 515 -14.84 2.75 -5.71
CA ALA A 515 -15.25 3.87 -6.57
C ALA A 515 -14.27 4.06 -7.77
N PRO A 516 -14.75 4.48 -8.94
CA PRO A 516 -13.91 4.74 -10.11
C PRO A 516 -12.81 5.76 -9.82
N ARG A 517 -11.62 5.53 -10.38
CA ARG A 517 -10.42 6.34 -10.12
C ARG A 517 -9.79 6.88 -11.39
N PHE A 518 -8.98 7.90 -11.18
CA PHE A 518 -8.00 8.38 -12.15
C PHE A 518 -6.58 8.31 -11.57
N ARG A 519 -5.60 8.38 -12.49
CA ARG A 519 -4.18 8.58 -12.19
C ARG A 519 -3.63 9.62 -13.15
N SER A 520 -3.38 10.84 -12.65
CA SER A 520 -2.72 11.88 -13.41
C SER A 520 -1.22 11.59 -13.51
N GLN A 521 -0.71 11.60 -14.72
CA GLN A 521 0.70 11.38 -15.06
C GLN A 521 1.43 12.71 -15.28
N THR A 522 2.56 12.70 -15.98
CA THR A 522 3.29 13.90 -16.35
C THR A 522 2.53 14.72 -17.40
N GLY A 523 2.51 16.03 -17.26
CA GLY A 523 1.81 16.93 -18.17
C GLY A 523 0.29 16.81 -18.03
N ASN A 524 -0.40 16.74 -19.16
CA ASN A 524 -1.84 16.59 -19.23
C ASN A 524 -2.32 15.13 -19.47
N ARG A 525 -1.40 14.15 -19.41
CA ARG A 525 -1.72 12.73 -19.56
C ARG A 525 -2.45 12.20 -18.33
N LEU A 526 -3.53 11.47 -18.56
CA LEU A 526 -4.44 10.99 -17.54
C LEU A 526 -4.89 9.56 -17.82
N ALA A 527 -4.48 8.60 -17.01
CA ALA A 527 -5.12 7.31 -16.96
C ALA A 527 -6.43 7.42 -16.16
N ILE A 528 -7.52 6.86 -16.67
CA ILE A 528 -8.85 6.95 -16.06
C ILE A 528 -9.65 5.69 -16.34
N GLU A 529 -10.41 5.22 -15.33
CA GLU A 529 -11.23 4.02 -15.50
C GLU A 529 -12.44 4.26 -16.41
N ASN A 530 -12.78 3.26 -17.25
CA ASN A 530 -13.94 3.28 -18.11
C ASN A 530 -15.29 3.30 -17.37
N ARG A 531 -15.29 3.17 -16.05
CA ARG A 531 -16.47 3.33 -15.19
C ARG A 531 -16.86 4.79 -14.95
N ILE A 532 -16.02 5.75 -15.36
CA ILE A 532 -16.37 7.18 -15.50
C ILE A 532 -17.21 7.34 -16.78
N THR A 533 -18.28 8.12 -16.68
CA THR A 533 -19.23 8.26 -17.82
C THR A 533 -18.60 8.94 -19.03
N GLU A 534 -19.01 8.53 -20.24
CA GLU A 534 -18.47 9.10 -21.48
C GLU A 534 -18.72 10.63 -21.60
N ALA A 535 -19.78 11.15 -20.98
CA ALA A 535 -20.03 12.59 -20.92
C ALA A 535 -18.91 13.33 -20.19
N VAL A 536 -18.48 12.80 -19.04
CA VAL A 536 -17.37 13.34 -18.25
C VAL A 536 -16.03 13.19 -19.00
N LEU A 537 -15.79 12.03 -19.63
CA LEU A 537 -14.57 11.80 -20.41
C LEU A 537 -14.44 12.78 -21.58
N ARG A 538 -15.54 13.07 -22.30
CA ARG A 538 -15.55 14.07 -23.39
C ARG A 538 -15.26 15.48 -22.87
N GLU A 539 -15.80 15.84 -21.72
CA GLU A 539 -15.58 17.15 -21.13
C GLU A 539 -14.13 17.33 -20.65
N LEU A 540 -13.53 16.31 -20.04
CA LEU A 540 -12.12 16.32 -19.68
C LEU A 540 -11.22 16.47 -20.93
N ARG A 541 -11.52 15.77 -22.03
CA ARG A 541 -10.79 15.95 -23.29
C ARG A 541 -10.93 17.37 -23.84
N SER A 542 -12.10 17.99 -23.74
CA SER A 542 -12.32 19.36 -24.22
C SER A 542 -11.52 20.40 -23.43
N ARG A 543 -11.16 20.09 -22.16
CA ARG A 543 -10.27 20.91 -21.33
C ARG A 543 -8.79 20.64 -21.61
N GLY A 544 -8.45 19.71 -22.50
CA GLY A 544 -7.08 19.42 -22.92
C GLY A 544 -6.41 18.25 -22.18
N HIS A 545 -7.15 17.46 -21.37
CA HIS A 545 -6.60 16.23 -20.82
C HIS A 545 -6.43 15.15 -21.89
N GLU A 546 -5.26 14.51 -21.92
CA GLU A 546 -4.96 13.36 -22.79
C GLU A 546 -5.32 12.07 -22.08
N LEU A 547 -6.51 11.54 -22.40
CA LEU A 547 -7.06 10.41 -21.67
C LEU A 547 -6.58 9.07 -22.22
N ASN A 548 -6.00 8.24 -21.34
CA ASN A 548 -5.87 6.81 -21.50
C ASN A 548 -6.99 6.13 -20.68
N VAL A 549 -8.09 5.75 -21.36
CA VAL A 549 -9.23 5.11 -20.71
C VAL A 549 -8.94 3.62 -20.58
N ILE A 550 -8.87 3.14 -19.34
CA ILE A 550 -8.49 1.76 -19.02
C ILE A 550 -9.73 0.98 -18.61
N GLU A 551 -9.90 -0.19 -19.22
CA GLU A 551 -11.02 -1.09 -18.95
C GLU A 551 -10.75 -1.98 -17.73
N GLY A 552 -11.81 -2.23 -16.96
CA GLY A 552 -11.80 -3.20 -15.86
C GLY A 552 -11.11 -2.73 -14.58
N TRP A 553 -10.84 -3.73 -13.73
CA TRP A 553 -10.22 -3.57 -12.42
C TRP A 553 -8.71 -3.80 -12.55
N THR A 554 -7.92 -2.74 -12.70
CA THR A 554 -6.48 -2.88 -12.93
C THR A 554 -5.64 -2.29 -11.80
N ALA A 555 -4.45 -2.87 -11.61
CA ALA A 555 -3.46 -2.42 -10.65
C ALA A 555 -2.91 -1.00 -10.91
N THR A 556 -3.13 -0.45 -12.11
CA THR A 556 -2.75 0.92 -12.50
C THR A 556 -3.28 1.97 -11.51
N PHE A 557 -4.46 1.73 -10.93
CA PHE A 557 -5.13 2.63 -10.00
C PHE A 557 -4.90 2.26 -8.53
N GLY A 558 -3.81 1.52 -8.22
CA GLY A 558 -3.47 1.11 -6.88
C GLY A 558 -4.17 -0.19 -6.45
N GLY A 559 -4.32 -0.36 -5.15
CA GLY A 559 -4.92 -1.54 -4.50
C GLY A 559 -4.99 -1.29 -3.00
N ALA A 560 -5.84 -0.36 -2.59
CA ALA A 560 -5.88 0.19 -1.24
C ALA A 560 -6.41 -0.78 -0.18
N GLN A 561 -5.99 -0.58 1.05
CA GLN A 561 -6.53 -1.22 2.24
C GLN A 561 -6.90 -0.14 3.27
N MET A 562 -7.94 -0.40 4.06
CA MET A 562 -8.44 0.50 5.07
C MET A 562 -9.02 -0.29 6.25
N ILE A 563 -8.86 0.24 7.46
CA ILE A 563 -9.66 -0.12 8.62
C ILE A 563 -10.22 1.18 9.19
N HIS A 564 -11.54 1.27 9.27
CA HIS A 564 -12.28 2.39 9.85
C HIS A 564 -12.95 1.96 11.15
N ARG A 565 -12.93 2.83 12.16
CA ARG A 565 -13.61 2.63 13.43
C ARG A 565 -14.82 3.57 13.52
N ASP A 566 -15.99 3.03 13.70
CA ASP A 566 -17.21 3.83 13.94
C ASP A 566 -17.12 4.53 15.30
N PRO A 567 -17.28 5.87 15.37
CA PRO A 567 -17.09 6.62 16.61
C PRO A 567 -18.17 6.36 17.66
N ALA A 568 -19.37 5.95 17.26
CA ALA A 568 -20.50 5.75 18.16
C ALA A 568 -20.51 4.33 18.76
N THR A 569 -20.16 3.32 17.95
CA THR A 569 -20.27 1.91 18.33
C THR A 569 -18.92 1.25 18.62
N GLY A 570 -17.82 1.83 18.15
CA GLY A 570 -16.49 1.24 18.19
C GLY A 570 -16.28 0.09 17.19
N VAL A 571 -17.29 -0.23 16.38
CA VAL A 571 -17.19 -1.31 15.36
C VAL A 571 -16.12 -0.97 14.33
N LEU A 572 -15.24 -1.94 14.07
CA LEU A 572 -14.23 -1.85 13.03
C LEU A 572 -14.81 -2.31 11.70
N THR A 573 -14.59 -1.55 10.64
CA THR A 573 -14.91 -1.93 9.27
C THR A 573 -13.63 -1.99 8.46
N ALA A 574 -13.22 -3.20 8.10
CA ALA A 574 -12.06 -3.44 7.25
C ALA A 574 -12.48 -3.54 5.79
N ALA A 575 -11.68 -2.98 4.90
CA ALA A 575 -11.92 -2.96 3.46
C ALA A 575 -10.63 -3.27 2.68
N ALA A 576 -10.79 -3.90 1.52
CA ALA A 576 -9.70 -4.28 0.64
C ALA A 576 -10.07 -4.12 -0.83
N ASP A 577 -9.21 -3.48 -1.60
CA ASP A 577 -9.43 -3.13 -3.01
C ASP A 577 -9.40 -4.37 -3.92
N PRO A 578 -10.43 -4.61 -4.74
CA PRO A 578 -10.47 -5.73 -5.67
C PRO A 578 -9.56 -5.56 -6.90
N ARG A 579 -8.94 -4.39 -7.12
CA ARG A 579 -7.99 -4.16 -8.23
C ARG A 579 -6.72 -4.99 -8.08
N ARG A 580 -6.46 -5.48 -6.87
CA ARG A 580 -5.40 -6.44 -6.52
C ARG A 580 -5.96 -7.56 -5.66
N GLU A 581 -5.12 -8.49 -5.22
CA GLU A 581 -5.53 -9.62 -4.37
C GLU A 581 -5.61 -9.29 -2.88
N ALA A 582 -5.80 -8.02 -2.55
CA ALA A 582 -5.92 -7.58 -1.17
C ALA A 582 -7.11 -8.25 -0.46
N TYR A 583 -6.98 -8.49 0.83
CA TYR A 583 -8.03 -9.12 1.64
C TYR A 583 -8.14 -8.45 3.00
N ALA A 584 -9.38 -8.33 3.48
CA ALA A 584 -9.72 -7.78 4.78
C ALA A 584 -10.46 -8.81 5.62
N ILE A 585 -10.14 -8.90 6.91
CA ILE A 585 -10.79 -9.79 7.87
C ILE A 585 -10.97 -9.00 9.18
N ALA A 586 -12.13 -9.16 9.80
CA ALA A 586 -12.42 -8.60 11.12
C ALA A 586 -13.23 -9.63 11.95
N TYR A 587 -13.19 -9.52 13.31
CA TYR A 587 -13.86 -10.45 14.22
C TYR A 587 -14.37 -9.76 15.49
#